data_c84eb6d546a883117c54883ea5f38ca5
#
_entry.id   c84eb6d546a883117c54883ea5f38ca5
#
_cell.length_a   1.000
_cell.length_b   1.000
_cell.length_c   1.000
_cell.angle_alpha   90.00
_cell.angle_beta   90.00
_cell.angle_gamma   90.00
#
_symmetry.space_group_name_H-M   'P 1'
#
loop_
_entity.id
_entity.type
_entity.pdbx_description
1 polymer ?
#
loop_
_entity_poly.entity_id
_entity_poly.type
_entity_poly.pdbx_seq_one_letter_code
_entity_poly.pdbx_strand_id
1 'polypeptide(L)'
;MIKFIFFTVLFLGVLHVSTAETSYLNTKEPIATGIDTIIVKNLSCSTVLPNRIQFEIFNDSASTLWAKMRIQVLNKKGESIDRSFIPITLSSGSMRKYNSILLLCSKNHRYEFGFTDYKLISTKTIK
;
A
#
# COMPACT_ATOMS: atom_id res chain seq x y z
N MET A 1 24.02 -10.72 -31.16
CA MET A 1 23.43 -9.57 -31.12
C MET A 1 22.02 -9.51 -30.90
N ILE A 2 21.35 -10.38 -31.33
CA ILE A 2 20.01 -10.41 -31.17
C ILE A 2 19.62 -10.71 -29.81
N LYS A 3 20.44 -11.25 -29.09
CA LYS A 3 20.11 -11.68 -27.85
C LYS A 3 19.60 -10.65 -26.96
N PHE A 4 20.04 -9.46 -27.11
CA PHE A 4 19.56 -8.60 -26.18
C PHE A 4 18.17 -8.30 -26.28
N ILE A 5 17.61 -8.51 -27.30
CA ILE A 5 16.32 -8.26 -27.51
C ILE A 5 15.48 -9.00 -26.63
N PHE A 6 15.75 -10.29 -26.56
CA PHE A 6 14.93 -11.02 -25.84
C PHE A 6 15.04 -10.89 -24.43
N PHE A 7 16.13 -10.46 -24.00
CA PHE A 7 16.15 -10.38 -22.70
C PHE A 7 15.39 -9.18 -22.22
N THR A 8 15.14 -8.30 -23.04
CA THR A 8 14.47 -7.18 -22.69
C THR A 8 13.07 -7.57 -22.46
N VAL A 9 12.61 -8.44 -23.24
CA VAL A 9 11.32 -8.88 -23.15
C VAL A 9 11.04 -9.48 -21.84
N LEU A 10 11.89 -10.32 -21.44
CA LEU A 10 11.67 -10.96 -20.26
C LEU A 10 11.61 -10.01 -19.17
N PHE A 11 12.46 -9.10 -19.21
CA PHE A 11 12.51 -8.16 -18.30
C PHE A 11 11.22 -7.47 -18.08
N LEU A 12 10.58 -7.13 -19.09
CA LEU A 12 9.37 -6.50 -18.99
C LEU A 12 8.36 -7.32 -18.31
N GLY A 13 8.32 -8.50 -18.64
CA GLY A 13 7.37 -9.38 -18.09
C GLY A 13 7.48 -9.44 -16.61
N VAL A 14 8.64 -9.49 -16.16
CA VAL A 14 8.87 -9.63 -14.81
C VAL A 14 8.44 -8.44 -14.05
N LEU A 15 8.72 -7.32 -14.56
CA LEU A 15 8.41 -6.17 -13.87
C LEU A 15 7.00 -5.99 -13.50
N HIS A 16 6.17 -6.43 -14.30
CA HIS A 16 4.85 -6.16 -14.05
C HIS A 16 4.15 -6.93 -13.05
N VAL A 17 4.77 -7.92 -12.61
CA VAL A 17 4.14 -8.75 -11.73
C VAL A 17 4.09 -8.22 -10.38
N SER A 18 4.86 -7.32 -10.07
CA SER A 18 4.91 -6.86 -8.78
C SER A 18 3.64 -6.25 -8.39
N THR A 19 3.15 -6.50 -7.27
CA THR A 19 1.92 -6.00 -6.85
C THR A 19 2.03 -4.88 -5.86
N ALA A 20 2.59 -5.08 -4.75
CA ALA A 20 2.70 -4.03 -3.76
C ALA A 20 4.01 -3.32 -3.97
N GLU A 21 4.06 -2.07 -3.70
CA GLU A 21 5.28 -1.31 -3.83
C GLU A 21 5.74 -0.83 -2.49
N THR A 22 7.03 -0.63 -2.35
CA THR A 22 7.56 -0.07 -1.13
C THR A 22 7.80 1.40 -1.34
N SER A 23 7.73 2.16 -0.32
CA SER A 23 7.94 3.58 -0.39
C SER A 23 8.55 4.11 0.89
N TYR A 24 9.24 5.22 0.78
CA TYR A 24 9.81 5.85 1.93
C TYR A 24 8.78 6.85 2.47
N LEU A 25 9.03 7.28 3.69
CA LEU A 25 8.17 8.27 4.30
C LEU A 25 8.22 9.60 3.56
N ASN A 26 7.18 10.35 3.73
CA ASN A 26 7.07 11.70 3.19
C ASN A 26 7.12 11.77 1.66
N THR A 27 6.68 10.72 1.02
CA THR A 27 6.62 10.76 -0.41
C THR A 27 5.31 11.39 -0.82
N LYS A 28 5.31 12.13 -1.90
CA LYS A 28 4.11 12.72 -2.40
C LYS A 28 3.45 11.85 -3.44
N GLU A 29 4.13 10.82 -3.85
CA GLU A 29 3.57 9.96 -4.86
C GLU A 29 2.61 8.96 -4.26
N PRO A 30 1.56 8.57 -4.96
CA PRO A 30 0.66 7.56 -4.45
C PRO A 30 1.40 6.25 -4.27
N ILE A 31 1.05 5.52 -3.25
CA ILE A 31 1.67 4.24 -2.96
C ILE A 31 0.69 3.14 -3.33
N ALA A 32 1.14 2.22 -4.14
CA ALA A 32 0.30 1.11 -4.57
C ALA A 32 0.07 0.12 -3.44
N THR A 33 -1.07 -0.54 -3.45
CA THR A 33 -1.43 -1.49 -2.42
C THR A 33 -1.62 -2.90 -2.96
N GLY A 34 -1.51 -3.07 -4.26
CA GLY A 34 -1.80 -4.34 -4.91
C GLY A 34 -3.19 -4.36 -5.52
N ILE A 35 -4.04 -3.41 -5.19
CA ILE A 35 -5.33 -3.25 -5.82
C ILE A 35 -5.29 -1.90 -6.51
N ASP A 36 -5.41 -1.88 -7.82
CA ASP A 36 -5.23 -0.67 -8.62
C ASP A 36 -6.03 0.53 -8.16
N THR A 37 -7.21 0.34 -7.71
CA THR A 37 -8.09 1.45 -7.34
C THR A 37 -7.96 1.86 -5.88
N ILE A 38 -7.09 1.20 -5.13
CA ILE A 38 -6.89 1.52 -3.72
C ILE A 38 -5.46 2.02 -3.57
N ILE A 39 -5.33 3.27 -3.18
CA ILE A 39 -4.00 3.86 -3.05
C ILE A 39 -3.82 4.53 -1.71
N VAL A 40 -2.60 4.65 -1.30
CA VAL A 40 -2.24 5.30 -0.05
C VAL A 40 -1.45 6.56 -0.39
N LYS A 41 -1.70 7.62 0.33
CA LYS A 41 -0.99 8.89 0.14
C LYS A 41 -0.60 9.48 1.47
N ASN A 42 0.32 10.39 1.41
CA ASN A 42 0.71 11.21 2.56
C ASN A 42 1.20 10.40 3.77
N LEU A 43 2.03 9.43 3.48
CA LEU A 43 2.61 8.62 4.54
C LEU A 43 3.69 9.40 5.27
N SER A 44 3.58 9.49 6.57
CA SER A 44 4.58 10.17 7.38
C SER A 44 4.54 9.63 8.80
N CYS A 45 5.50 10.04 9.60
CA CYS A 45 5.49 9.69 11.01
C CYS A 45 4.51 10.61 11.71
N SER A 46 3.86 10.07 12.71
CA SER A 46 3.00 10.89 13.55
C SER A 46 3.86 11.91 14.26
N THR A 47 3.35 13.11 14.42
CA THR A 47 4.09 14.15 15.12
C THR A 47 3.78 14.14 16.61
N VAL A 48 2.86 13.33 17.02
CA VAL A 48 2.42 13.30 18.40
C VAL A 48 3.05 12.19 19.22
N LEU A 49 3.08 11.00 18.68
CA LEU A 49 3.60 9.85 19.40
C LEU A 49 4.72 9.17 18.63
N PRO A 50 5.70 8.61 19.33
CA PRO A 50 6.79 7.94 18.64
C PRO A 50 6.31 6.59 18.10
N ASN A 51 6.96 6.13 17.07
CA ASN A 51 6.63 4.86 16.44
C ASN A 51 5.16 4.74 16.09
N ARG A 52 4.66 5.77 15.45
CA ARG A 52 3.32 5.75 14.90
C ARG A 52 3.41 6.36 13.52
N ILE A 53 2.68 5.79 12.58
CA ILE A 53 2.62 6.37 11.25
C ILE A 53 1.24 6.92 10.98
N GLN A 54 1.15 7.79 10.01
CA GLN A 54 -0.11 8.32 9.57
C GLN A 54 -0.15 8.32 8.05
N PHE A 55 -1.32 8.13 7.49
CA PHE A 55 -1.49 8.10 6.05
C PHE A 55 -2.96 8.22 5.70
N GLU A 56 -3.21 8.40 4.41
CA GLU A 56 -4.58 8.45 3.90
C GLU A 56 -4.75 7.32 2.89
N ILE A 57 -5.88 6.66 2.90
CA ILE A 57 -6.16 5.60 1.96
C ILE A 57 -7.41 5.96 1.19
N PHE A 58 -7.35 5.80 -0.13
CA PHE A 58 -8.43 6.19 -1.03
C PHE A 58 -8.97 5.00 -1.78
N ASN A 59 -10.27 4.92 -1.85
CA ASN A 59 -10.93 3.87 -2.63
C ASN A 59 -11.57 4.51 -3.86
N ASP A 60 -10.89 4.40 -4.99
CA ASP A 60 -11.37 5.00 -6.22
C ASP A 60 -12.08 3.97 -7.08
N SER A 61 -12.81 3.08 -6.47
CA SER A 61 -13.55 2.07 -7.19
C SER A 61 -15.04 2.26 -6.99
N ALA A 62 -15.81 1.51 -7.73
CA ALA A 62 -17.25 1.55 -7.60
C ALA A 62 -17.75 0.57 -6.52
N SER A 63 -16.85 0.00 -5.76
CA SER A 63 -17.19 -1.03 -4.77
C SER A 63 -16.70 -0.65 -3.39
N THR A 64 -17.32 -1.23 -2.37
CA THR A 64 -16.85 -1.05 -1.01
C THR A 64 -15.75 -2.08 -0.75
N LEU A 65 -14.66 -1.64 -0.19
CA LEU A 65 -13.57 -2.52 0.15
C LEU A 65 -13.70 -2.98 1.60
N TRP A 66 -13.63 -4.29 1.78
CA TRP A 66 -13.58 -4.89 3.10
C TRP A 66 -12.26 -5.64 3.11
N ALA A 67 -11.39 -5.32 4.01
CA ALA A 67 -10.06 -5.91 3.95
C ALA A 67 -9.34 -5.91 5.28
N LYS A 68 -8.27 -6.69 5.33
CA LYS A 68 -7.32 -6.60 6.40
C LYS A 68 -6.07 -6.08 5.72
N MET A 69 -5.67 -4.88 6.03
CA MET A 69 -4.51 -4.28 5.44
C MET A 69 -3.28 -4.65 6.24
N ARG A 70 -2.22 -5.00 5.54
CA ARG A 70 -0.95 -5.30 6.15
C ARG A 70 0.02 -4.20 5.79
N ILE A 71 0.71 -3.66 6.78
CA ILE A 71 1.73 -2.67 6.56
C ILE A 71 3.01 -3.24 7.10
N GLN A 72 4.05 -3.31 6.29
CA GLN A 72 5.33 -3.82 6.71
C GLN A 72 6.40 -2.77 6.63
N VAL A 73 7.33 -2.79 7.57
CA VAL A 73 8.48 -1.92 7.55
C VAL A 73 9.66 -2.78 7.15
N LEU A 74 10.37 -2.38 6.12
CA LEU A 74 11.50 -3.13 5.61
C LEU A 74 12.79 -2.35 5.86
N ASN A 75 13.84 -3.06 6.24
CA ASN A 75 15.13 -2.42 6.43
C ASN A 75 15.84 -2.33 5.08
N LYS A 76 17.07 -1.86 5.07
CA LYS A 76 17.81 -1.68 3.83
C LYS A 76 18.08 -2.98 3.10
N LYS A 77 18.02 -4.09 3.79
CA LYS A 77 18.25 -5.37 3.17
C LYS A 77 16.94 -5.97 2.66
N GLY A 78 15.84 -5.28 2.85
CA GLY A 78 14.54 -5.78 2.41
C GLY A 78 13.89 -6.73 3.40
N GLU A 79 14.41 -6.81 4.60
CA GLU A 79 13.83 -7.69 5.61
C GLU A 79 12.74 -6.98 6.37
N SER A 80 11.68 -7.70 6.67
CA SER A 80 10.58 -7.15 7.44
C SER A 80 10.96 -7.06 8.90
N ILE A 81 11.01 -5.86 9.44
CA ILE A 81 11.41 -5.68 10.82
C ILE A 81 10.24 -5.28 11.71
N ASP A 82 9.13 -4.93 11.14
CA ASP A 82 7.94 -4.64 11.92
C ASP A 82 6.74 -4.72 10.99
N ARG A 83 5.57 -4.98 11.53
CA ARG A 83 4.37 -5.00 10.71
C ARG A 83 3.13 -4.76 11.56
N SER A 84 2.09 -4.30 10.90
CA SER A 84 0.82 -4.05 11.55
C SER A 84 -0.29 -4.52 10.63
N PHE A 85 -1.39 -4.98 11.22
CA PHE A 85 -2.55 -5.41 10.45
C PHE A 85 -3.74 -4.57 10.92
N ILE A 86 -4.48 -4.03 9.97
CA ILE A 86 -5.59 -3.16 10.30
C ILE A 86 -6.82 -3.59 9.52
N PRO A 87 -7.91 -3.88 10.20
CA PRO A 87 -9.15 -4.17 9.48
C PRO A 87 -9.68 -2.86 8.93
N ILE A 88 -10.09 -2.83 7.70
CA ILE A 88 -10.64 -1.62 7.11
C ILE A 88 -11.90 -1.92 6.33
N THR A 89 -12.78 -0.94 6.28
CA THR A 89 -13.95 -0.96 5.43
C THR A 89 -14.00 0.42 4.82
N LEU A 90 -13.93 0.49 3.52
CA LEU A 90 -13.81 1.77 2.85
C LEU A 90 -14.82 1.84 1.72
N SER A 91 -15.77 2.73 1.84
CA SER A 91 -16.82 2.85 0.85
C SER A 91 -16.30 3.32 -0.49
N SER A 92 -17.06 3.02 -1.52
CA SER A 92 -16.73 3.46 -2.86
C SER A 92 -16.51 4.96 -2.90
N GLY A 93 -15.47 5.38 -3.54
CA GLY A 93 -15.17 6.80 -3.72
C GLY A 93 -14.79 7.55 -2.46
N SER A 94 -14.50 6.86 -1.39
CA SER A 94 -14.21 7.54 -0.12
C SER A 94 -12.74 7.47 0.25
N MET A 95 -12.40 8.24 1.25
CA MET A 95 -11.04 8.29 1.77
C MET A 95 -11.10 8.18 3.28
N ARG A 96 -10.11 7.58 3.87
CA ARG A 96 -10.00 7.52 5.30
C ARG A 96 -8.59 7.87 5.74
N LYS A 97 -8.49 8.63 6.82
CA LYS A 97 -7.19 9.03 7.33
C LYS A 97 -6.91 8.24 8.59
N TYR A 98 -5.72 7.68 8.67
CA TYR A 98 -5.26 7.01 9.86
C TYR A 98 -4.13 7.85 10.44
N ASN A 99 -4.28 8.26 11.68
CA ASN A 99 -3.35 9.20 12.29
C ASN A 99 -2.31 8.59 13.22
N SER A 100 -2.56 7.40 13.68
CA SER A 100 -1.69 6.88 14.74
C SER A 100 -1.66 5.37 14.71
N ILE A 101 -1.05 4.81 13.69
CA ILE A 101 -0.91 3.37 13.59
C ILE A 101 0.41 2.98 14.24
N LEU A 102 0.35 2.06 15.18
CA LEU A 102 1.54 1.62 15.88
C LEU A 102 2.44 0.83 14.94
N LEU A 103 3.54 1.42 14.57
CA LEU A 103 4.46 0.81 13.65
C LEU A 103 5.74 1.63 13.69
N LEU A 104 6.88 0.97 13.67
CA LEU A 104 8.16 1.63 13.74
C LEU A 104 8.22 2.72 12.67
N CYS A 105 8.57 3.92 13.05
CA CYS A 105 8.64 5.01 12.08
C CYS A 105 10.05 5.56 11.99
N SER A 106 10.65 5.40 10.82
CA SER A 106 12.01 5.83 10.58
C SER A 106 12.21 6.17 9.12
N LYS A 107 12.95 7.22 8.87
CA LYS A 107 13.19 7.66 7.51
C LYS A 107 14.08 6.71 6.75
N ASN A 108 14.77 5.84 7.46
CA ASN A 108 15.71 4.94 6.80
C ASN A 108 15.08 3.62 6.38
N HIS A 109 13.80 3.47 6.59
CA HIS A 109 13.12 2.23 6.26
C HIS A 109 12.11 2.45 5.14
N ARG A 110 11.72 1.37 4.50
CA ARG A 110 10.72 1.42 3.46
C ARG A 110 9.44 0.80 3.99
N TYR A 111 8.32 1.22 3.45
CA TYR A 111 7.01 0.78 3.90
C TYR A 111 6.26 0.13 2.76
N GLU A 112 5.69 -1.03 3.03
CA GLU A 112 4.95 -1.76 2.03
C GLU A 112 3.53 -1.97 2.50
N PHE A 113 2.57 -1.60 1.66
CA PHE A 113 1.16 -1.74 1.97
C PHE A 113 0.56 -2.84 1.10
N GLY A 114 -0.26 -3.66 1.69
CA GLY A 114 -0.93 -4.71 0.94
C GLY A 114 -2.13 -5.21 1.70
N PHE A 115 -2.80 -6.20 1.14
CA PHE A 115 -3.98 -6.76 1.80
C PHE A 115 -3.81 -8.26 1.92
N THR A 116 -4.16 -8.81 3.07
CA THR A 116 -4.07 -10.23 3.26
C THR A 116 -5.38 -10.90 2.91
N ASP A 117 -6.49 -10.24 3.21
CA ASP A 117 -7.79 -10.74 2.86
C ASP A 117 -8.58 -9.57 2.38
N TYR A 118 -9.26 -9.67 1.27
CA TYR A 118 -10.08 -8.55 0.86
C TYR A 118 -11.22 -8.99 -0.04
N LYS A 119 -12.26 -8.16 -0.05
CA LYS A 119 -13.40 -8.32 -0.92
C LYS A 119 -13.79 -6.95 -1.40
N LEU A 120 -14.12 -6.86 -2.67
CA LEU A 120 -14.67 -5.64 -3.21
C LEU A 120 -16.13 -5.93 -3.51
N ILE A 121 -17.01 -5.30 -2.81
CA ILE A 121 -18.44 -5.55 -2.92
C ILE A 121 -19.11 -4.40 -3.61
N SER A 122 -19.77 -4.68 -4.70
CA SER A 122 -20.41 -3.64 -5.46
C SER A 122 -21.48 -2.96 -4.65
N THR A 123 -21.47 -1.65 -4.69
CA THR A 123 -22.46 -0.91 -3.95
C THR A 123 -23.63 -0.59 -4.82
N LYS A 124 -23.65 -1.04 -6.09
CA LYS A 124 -24.72 -0.83 -6.90
C LYS A 124 -25.84 -1.59 -6.41
N THR A 125 -26.83 -1.03 -6.00
CA THR A 125 -27.85 -1.78 -5.47
C THR A 125 -28.70 -2.18 -6.46
N ILE A 126 -29.34 -3.05 -6.21
CA ILE A 126 -30.19 -3.55 -7.09
C ILE A 126 -31.40 -2.91 -7.00
N LYS A 127 -31.93 -2.58 -7.10
CA LYS A 127 -33.08 -2.03 -6.98
C LYS A 127 -33.88 -2.45 -7.27
#